data_8ed7985d69d092c26d8d91397884313c
#
_entry.id   8ed7985d69d092c26d8d91397884313c
#
_cell.length_a   1.000
_cell.length_b   1.000
_cell.length_c   1.000
_cell.angle_alpha   90.00
_cell.angle_beta   90.00
_cell.angle_gamma   90.00
#
_symmetry.space_group_name_H-M   'P 1'
#
loop_
_entity.id
_entity.type
_entity.pdbx_description
1 polymer ?
#
loop_
_entity_poly.entity_id
_entity_poly.type
_entity_poly.pdbx_seq_one_letter_code
_entity_poly.pdbx_strand_id
1 'polypeptide(L)'
;MNTRPDEALRAALGSADASVRLQAALSAGTYPNDAYVDVLVDRCAVEADFFVRDMLTWALTRHPADLTVPRLTVETTSAVPQARSQAFHSLSKVGDPRGWAAVTESAIQDADESVARASWRAGVILVPVGQEGEVATMLSTQLGRGDRDVQLSLARALAELGDHAVPALRAARIHPSAGVRAHALAIERLIEDPDDYFDEAIFEAMRIVTRQGEPDGTPDGTPDSTPDSQRDPRPEGTE
;
A
#
# COMPACT_ATOMS: atom_id res chain seq x y z
N MET A 1 -28.02 -25.47 -31.82
CA MET A 1 -28.00 -24.08 -31.45
C MET A 1 -26.52 -23.72 -31.18
N ASN A 2 -25.97 -22.78 -31.94
CA ASN A 2 -24.59 -22.36 -31.74
C ASN A 2 -24.56 -21.33 -30.61
N THR A 3 -24.19 -21.75 -29.39
CA THR A 3 -24.04 -20.83 -28.24
C THR A 3 -22.95 -19.84 -28.56
N ARG A 4 -23.16 -18.55 -28.31
CA ARG A 4 -22.11 -17.54 -28.51
C ARG A 4 -20.93 -17.80 -27.59
N PRO A 5 -19.68 -17.52 -28.02
CA PRO A 5 -18.49 -17.80 -27.21
C PRO A 5 -18.53 -17.18 -25.82
N ASP A 6 -19.00 -15.93 -25.69
CA ASP A 6 -19.15 -15.21 -24.42
C ASP A 6 -20.19 -15.86 -23.49
N GLU A 7 -21.30 -16.37 -24.03
CA GLU A 7 -22.32 -17.10 -23.26
C GLU A 7 -21.78 -18.42 -22.70
N ALA A 8 -21.01 -19.15 -23.50
CA ALA A 8 -20.38 -20.40 -23.07
C ALA A 8 -19.34 -20.14 -21.95
N LEU A 9 -18.49 -19.10 -22.08
CA LEU A 9 -17.55 -18.70 -21.07
C LEU A 9 -18.27 -18.26 -19.78
N ARG A 10 -19.31 -17.43 -19.90
CA ARG A 10 -20.10 -16.97 -18.75
C ARG A 10 -20.73 -18.14 -17.97
N ALA A 11 -21.27 -19.12 -18.69
CA ALA A 11 -21.82 -20.33 -18.07
C ALA A 11 -20.73 -21.13 -17.31
N ALA A 12 -19.55 -21.33 -17.91
CA ALA A 12 -18.45 -22.05 -17.28
C ALA A 12 -17.88 -21.31 -16.06
N LEU A 13 -17.71 -19.98 -16.13
CA LEU A 13 -17.29 -19.14 -15.00
C LEU A 13 -18.38 -19.00 -13.93
N GLY A 14 -19.63 -19.34 -14.22
CA GLY A 14 -20.73 -19.42 -13.25
C GLY A 14 -20.80 -20.74 -12.48
N SER A 15 -19.95 -21.74 -12.78
CA SER A 15 -19.92 -23.02 -12.08
C SER A 15 -19.69 -22.86 -10.57
N ALA A 16 -20.34 -23.71 -9.77
CA ALA A 16 -20.07 -23.79 -8.32
C ALA A 16 -18.65 -24.32 -8.04
N ASP A 17 -18.10 -25.17 -8.92
CA ASP A 17 -16.78 -25.76 -8.80
C ASP A 17 -15.69 -24.76 -9.24
N ALA A 18 -14.78 -24.40 -8.30
CA ALA A 18 -13.66 -23.51 -8.57
C ALA A 18 -12.69 -24.07 -9.63
N SER A 19 -12.53 -25.40 -9.71
CA SER A 19 -11.65 -26.03 -10.72
C SER A 19 -12.21 -25.81 -12.12
N VAL A 20 -13.53 -25.89 -12.31
CA VAL A 20 -14.17 -25.61 -13.59
C VAL A 20 -13.99 -24.14 -13.97
N ARG A 21 -14.16 -23.21 -13.01
CA ARG A 21 -13.95 -21.77 -13.25
C ARG A 21 -12.49 -21.46 -13.60
N LEU A 22 -11.54 -22.11 -12.90
CA LEU A 22 -10.11 -21.95 -13.17
C LEU A 22 -9.76 -22.40 -14.58
N GLN A 23 -10.25 -23.57 -15.01
CA GLN A 23 -10.05 -24.08 -16.36
C GLN A 23 -10.69 -23.20 -17.43
N ALA A 24 -11.87 -22.63 -17.14
CA ALA A 24 -12.53 -21.68 -18.04
C ALA A 24 -11.71 -20.41 -18.24
N ALA A 25 -11.17 -19.83 -17.14
CA ALA A 25 -10.29 -18.66 -17.20
C ALA A 25 -8.99 -18.97 -17.96
N LEU A 26 -8.34 -20.12 -17.67
CA LEU A 26 -7.15 -20.58 -18.38
C LEU A 26 -7.42 -20.74 -19.89
N SER A 27 -8.54 -21.34 -20.25
CA SER A 27 -8.92 -21.53 -21.66
C SER A 27 -9.16 -20.19 -22.35
N ALA A 28 -9.81 -19.23 -21.69
CA ALA A 28 -10.07 -17.91 -22.23
C ALA A 28 -8.78 -17.12 -22.51
N GLY A 29 -7.76 -17.25 -21.66
CA GLY A 29 -6.45 -16.62 -21.89
C GLY A 29 -5.57 -17.37 -22.91
N THR A 30 -5.75 -18.69 -23.05
CA THR A 30 -5.02 -19.51 -24.03
C THR A 30 -5.54 -19.30 -25.46
N TYR A 31 -6.86 -19.11 -25.58
CA TYR A 31 -7.55 -18.88 -26.84
C TYR A 31 -8.35 -17.58 -26.78
N PRO A 32 -7.68 -16.42 -26.81
CA PRO A 32 -8.33 -15.13 -26.64
C PRO A 32 -9.41 -14.88 -27.69
N ASN A 33 -10.50 -14.25 -27.22
CA ASN A 33 -11.58 -13.75 -28.06
C ASN A 33 -12.04 -12.42 -27.49
N ASP A 34 -12.20 -11.39 -28.33
CA ASP A 34 -12.57 -10.06 -27.91
C ASP A 34 -13.86 -10.02 -27.05
N ALA A 35 -14.81 -10.91 -27.35
CA ALA A 35 -16.04 -11.04 -26.60
C ALA A 35 -15.87 -11.56 -25.15
N TYR A 36 -14.68 -12.02 -24.78
CA TYR A 36 -14.42 -12.54 -23.43
C TYR A 36 -14.07 -11.44 -22.42
N VAL A 37 -13.59 -10.28 -22.87
CA VAL A 37 -13.10 -9.21 -21.98
C VAL A 37 -14.12 -8.81 -20.94
N ASP A 38 -15.36 -8.50 -21.36
CA ASP A 38 -16.44 -8.13 -20.43
C ASP A 38 -16.76 -9.26 -19.44
N VAL A 39 -16.80 -10.50 -19.91
CA VAL A 39 -17.10 -11.67 -19.06
C VAL A 39 -16.04 -11.89 -18.01
N LEU A 40 -14.76 -11.74 -18.37
CA LEU A 40 -13.63 -11.88 -17.46
C LEU A 40 -13.63 -10.77 -16.41
N VAL A 41 -13.84 -9.52 -16.82
CA VAL A 41 -13.90 -8.36 -15.89
C VAL A 41 -15.10 -8.49 -14.94
N ASP A 42 -16.29 -8.80 -15.46
CA ASP A 42 -17.49 -9.02 -14.63
C ASP A 42 -17.24 -10.13 -13.58
N ARG A 43 -16.55 -11.19 -13.98
CA ARG A 43 -16.24 -12.28 -13.05
C ARG A 43 -15.25 -11.88 -11.96
N CYS A 44 -14.25 -11.05 -12.24
CA CYS A 44 -13.31 -10.53 -11.25
C CYS A 44 -14.03 -9.84 -10.09
N ALA A 45 -15.17 -9.18 -10.34
CA ALA A 45 -15.93 -8.46 -9.33
C ALA A 45 -16.55 -9.35 -8.24
N VAL A 46 -16.79 -10.62 -8.55
CA VAL A 46 -17.56 -11.54 -7.69
C VAL A 46 -16.85 -12.87 -7.39
N GLU A 47 -15.67 -13.10 -7.94
CA GLU A 47 -14.92 -14.35 -7.72
C GLU A 47 -14.34 -14.40 -6.31
N ALA A 48 -14.73 -15.40 -5.53
CA ALA A 48 -14.24 -15.59 -4.17
C ALA A 48 -12.89 -16.29 -4.11
N ASP A 49 -12.61 -17.21 -5.06
CA ASP A 49 -11.39 -18.01 -5.08
C ASP A 49 -10.19 -17.19 -5.59
N PHE A 50 -9.11 -17.19 -4.80
CA PHE A 50 -7.90 -16.43 -5.12
C PHE A 50 -7.24 -16.91 -6.42
N PHE A 51 -7.11 -18.22 -6.63
CA PHE A 51 -6.44 -18.78 -7.80
C PHE A 51 -7.24 -18.53 -9.09
N VAL A 52 -8.57 -18.56 -8.98
CA VAL A 52 -9.43 -18.20 -10.11
C VAL A 52 -9.28 -16.71 -10.44
N ARG A 53 -9.24 -15.81 -9.42
CA ARG A 53 -9.01 -14.37 -9.67
C ARG A 53 -7.66 -14.11 -10.34
N ASP A 54 -6.60 -14.79 -9.90
CA ASP A 54 -5.28 -14.64 -10.51
C ASP A 54 -5.28 -15.11 -11.97
N MET A 55 -5.96 -16.22 -12.26
CA MET A 55 -6.11 -16.71 -13.61
C MET A 55 -6.97 -15.82 -14.50
N LEU A 56 -8.03 -15.18 -13.95
CA LEU A 56 -8.82 -14.18 -14.68
C LEU A 56 -7.95 -12.97 -15.06
N THR A 57 -7.12 -12.49 -14.12
CA THR A 57 -6.16 -11.42 -14.39
C THR A 57 -5.16 -11.83 -15.47
N TRP A 58 -4.59 -13.02 -15.36
CA TRP A 58 -3.69 -13.55 -16.42
C TRP A 58 -4.40 -13.62 -17.77
N ALA A 59 -5.63 -14.13 -17.83
CA ALA A 59 -6.41 -14.16 -19.06
C ALA A 59 -6.59 -12.77 -19.67
N LEU A 60 -6.89 -11.76 -18.87
CA LEU A 60 -7.03 -10.37 -19.32
C LEU A 60 -5.73 -9.83 -19.94
N THR A 61 -4.56 -10.22 -19.43
CA THR A 61 -3.27 -9.81 -20.03
C THR A 61 -3.02 -10.44 -21.41
N ARG A 62 -3.79 -11.46 -21.78
CA ARG A 62 -3.69 -12.13 -23.09
C ARG A 62 -4.60 -11.54 -24.16
N HIS A 63 -5.48 -10.61 -23.75
CA HIS A 63 -6.40 -9.93 -24.67
C HIS A 63 -5.83 -8.56 -25.10
N PRO A 64 -6.31 -8.01 -26.23
CA PRO A 64 -5.85 -6.70 -26.70
C PRO A 64 -6.03 -5.59 -25.67
N ALA A 65 -4.96 -4.83 -25.38
CA ALA A 65 -4.99 -3.72 -24.45
C ALA A 65 -6.02 -2.64 -24.83
N ASP A 66 -6.29 -2.48 -26.13
CA ASP A 66 -7.31 -1.55 -26.63
C ASP A 66 -8.73 -1.89 -26.15
N LEU A 67 -8.98 -3.13 -25.75
CA LEU A 67 -10.26 -3.57 -25.20
C LEU A 67 -10.20 -3.66 -23.67
N THR A 68 -9.10 -4.22 -23.13
CA THR A 68 -9.01 -4.47 -21.68
C THR A 68 -8.81 -3.20 -20.88
N VAL A 69 -7.95 -2.27 -21.32
CA VAL A 69 -7.63 -1.06 -20.56
C VAL A 69 -8.85 -0.15 -20.36
N PRO A 70 -9.63 0.22 -21.41
CA PRO A 70 -10.82 1.03 -21.20
C PRO A 70 -11.85 0.36 -20.29
N ARG A 71 -12.07 -0.96 -20.47
CA ARG A 71 -13.02 -1.71 -19.64
C ARG A 71 -12.62 -1.77 -18.19
N LEU A 72 -11.33 -2.05 -17.91
CA LEU A 72 -10.77 -2.03 -16.55
C LEU A 72 -10.79 -0.63 -15.93
N THR A 73 -10.49 0.43 -16.70
CA THR A 73 -10.57 1.81 -16.23
C THR A 73 -11.98 2.17 -15.74
N VAL A 74 -13.01 1.77 -16.44
CA VAL A 74 -14.40 1.94 -15.97
C VAL A 74 -14.63 1.21 -14.64
N GLU A 75 -14.12 0.00 -14.50
CA GLU A 75 -14.31 -0.82 -13.31
C GLU A 75 -13.60 -0.28 -12.07
N THR A 76 -12.54 0.55 -12.21
CA THR A 76 -11.90 1.21 -11.06
C THR A 76 -12.80 2.16 -10.29
N THR A 77 -13.96 2.53 -10.86
CA THR A 77 -14.97 3.37 -10.20
C THR A 77 -16.21 2.61 -9.73
N SER A 78 -16.18 1.27 -9.80
CA SER A 78 -17.29 0.40 -9.39
C SER A 78 -17.69 0.63 -7.92
N ALA A 79 -18.96 0.49 -7.59
CA ALA A 79 -19.43 0.51 -6.21
C ALA A 79 -18.91 -0.69 -5.39
N VAL A 80 -18.49 -1.79 -6.05
CA VAL A 80 -17.99 -3.02 -5.43
C VAL A 80 -16.48 -2.90 -5.17
N PRO A 81 -15.99 -2.90 -3.91
CA PRO A 81 -14.55 -2.78 -3.62
C PRO A 81 -13.70 -3.85 -4.30
N GLN A 82 -14.15 -5.10 -4.32
CA GLN A 82 -13.42 -6.18 -5.00
C GLN A 82 -13.24 -5.89 -6.50
N ALA A 83 -14.26 -5.36 -7.17
CA ALA A 83 -14.17 -4.97 -8.57
C ALA A 83 -13.11 -3.90 -8.80
N ARG A 84 -13.13 -2.83 -7.98
CA ARG A 84 -12.11 -1.76 -8.04
C ARG A 84 -10.70 -2.31 -7.82
N SER A 85 -10.51 -3.10 -6.76
CA SER A 85 -9.20 -3.68 -6.41
C SER A 85 -8.67 -4.58 -7.54
N GLN A 86 -9.51 -5.46 -8.09
CA GLN A 86 -9.13 -6.35 -9.19
C GLN A 86 -8.87 -5.58 -10.49
N ALA A 87 -9.57 -4.49 -10.74
CA ALA A 87 -9.33 -3.63 -11.89
C ALA A 87 -7.94 -2.99 -11.82
N PHE A 88 -7.57 -2.38 -10.67
CA PHE A 88 -6.21 -1.84 -10.48
C PHE A 88 -5.13 -2.92 -10.56
N HIS A 89 -5.38 -4.09 -9.94
CA HIS A 89 -4.46 -5.22 -10.05
C HIS A 89 -4.27 -5.65 -11.51
N SER A 90 -5.35 -5.79 -12.28
CA SER A 90 -5.29 -6.19 -13.68
C SER A 90 -4.61 -5.12 -14.55
N LEU A 91 -4.89 -3.83 -14.34
CA LEU A 91 -4.21 -2.72 -15.03
C LEU A 91 -2.70 -2.77 -14.80
N SER A 92 -2.26 -3.01 -13.55
CA SER A 92 -0.84 -3.15 -13.23
C SER A 92 -0.17 -4.35 -13.93
N LYS A 93 -0.91 -5.43 -14.20
CA LYS A 93 -0.41 -6.62 -14.91
C LYS A 93 -0.43 -6.46 -16.42
N VAL A 94 -1.43 -5.74 -16.97
CA VAL A 94 -1.46 -5.37 -18.39
C VAL A 94 -0.31 -4.40 -18.71
N GLY A 95 0.03 -3.49 -17.81
CA GLY A 95 1.19 -2.61 -17.92
C GLY A 95 1.08 -1.57 -19.05
N ASP A 96 -0.10 -1.33 -19.60
CA ASP A 96 -0.30 -0.34 -20.65
C ASP A 96 -0.40 1.07 -20.03
N PRO A 97 0.40 2.04 -20.49
CA PRO A 97 0.46 3.39 -19.88
C PRO A 97 -0.88 4.14 -19.91
N ARG A 98 -1.80 3.78 -20.79
CA ARG A 98 -3.16 4.36 -20.82
C ARG A 98 -3.95 4.09 -19.53
N GLY A 99 -3.58 3.04 -18.79
CA GLY A 99 -4.15 2.73 -17.48
C GLY A 99 -3.82 3.78 -16.40
N TRP A 100 -2.81 4.63 -16.63
CA TRP A 100 -2.47 5.74 -15.72
C TRP A 100 -3.65 6.66 -15.44
N ALA A 101 -4.53 6.89 -16.39
CA ALA A 101 -5.71 7.73 -16.22
C ALA A 101 -6.66 7.27 -15.09
N ALA A 102 -6.59 6.00 -14.67
CA ALA A 102 -7.35 5.47 -13.54
C ALA A 102 -6.70 5.78 -12.17
N VAL A 103 -5.42 6.14 -12.12
CA VAL A 103 -4.68 6.39 -10.88
C VAL A 103 -4.95 7.83 -10.43
N THR A 104 -5.95 7.99 -9.59
CA THR A 104 -6.39 9.28 -9.04
C THR A 104 -6.10 9.37 -7.55
N GLU A 105 -6.11 10.57 -6.98
CA GLU A 105 -6.01 10.76 -5.52
C GLU A 105 -7.09 9.97 -4.78
N SER A 106 -8.32 9.95 -5.29
CA SER A 106 -9.41 9.21 -4.67
C SER A 106 -9.19 7.70 -4.67
N ALA A 107 -8.53 7.16 -5.70
CA ALA A 107 -8.15 5.75 -5.75
C ALA A 107 -7.04 5.40 -4.75
N ILE A 108 -6.02 6.28 -4.65
CA ILE A 108 -4.91 6.13 -3.69
C ILE A 108 -5.40 6.22 -2.25
N GLN A 109 -6.41 7.04 -1.99
CA GLN A 109 -7.01 7.28 -0.68
C GLN A 109 -8.27 6.42 -0.44
N ASP A 110 -8.58 5.44 -1.29
CA ASP A 110 -9.79 4.62 -1.15
C ASP A 110 -9.92 4.07 0.28
N ALA A 111 -11.14 4.14 0.82
CA ALA A 111 -11.39 3.68 2.19
C ALA A 111 -11.17 2.16 2.36
N ASP A 112 -11.36 1.39 1.29
CA ASP A 112 -11.05 -0.04 1.27
C ASP A 112 -9.54 -0.23 1.05
N GLU A 113 -8.89 -0.88 2.01
CA GLU A 113 -7.43 -1.09 1.99
C GLU A 113 -6.96 -1.94 0.81
N SER A 114 -7.78 -2.88 0.34
CA SER A 114 -7.43 -3.72 -0.80
C SER A 114 -7.39 -2.91 -2.10
N VAL A 115 -8.31 -1.95 -2.23
CA VAL A 115 -8.35 -1.02 -3.35
C VAL A 115 -7.17 -0.06 -3.30
N ALA A 116 -6.94 0.57 -2.15
CA ALA A 116 -5.82 1.49 -1.95
C ALA A 116 -4.48 0.82 -2.30
N ARG A 117 -4.20 -0.37 -1.74
CA ARG A 117 -2.96 -1.13 -2.01
C ARG A 117 -2.81 -1.53 -3.48
N ALA A 118 -3.91 -1.88 -4.15
CA ALA A 118 -3.88 -2.20 -5.57
C ALA A 118 -3.62 -0.95 -6.43
N SER A 119 -4.22 0.20 -6.07
CA SER A 119 -4.00 1.47 -6.75
C SER A 119 -2.58 1.99 -6.56
N TRP A 120 -1.96 1.83 -5.38
CA TRP A 120 -0.55 2.20 -5.14
C TRP A 120 0.39 1.45 -6.08
N ARG A 121 0.20 0.12 -6.19
CA ARG A 121 0.99 -0.71 -7.11
C ARG A 121 0.76 -0.30 -8.57
N ALA A 122 -0.50 -0.08 -8.96
CA ALA A 122 -0.81 0.37 -10.31
C ALA A 122 -0.19 1.74 -10.60
N GLY A 123 -0.21 2.66 -9.62
CA GLY A 123 0.42 3.98 -9.72
C GLY A 123 1.89 3.91 -10.05
N VAL A 124 2.65 3.07 -9.34
CA VAL A 124 4.09 2.90 -9.56
C VAL A 124 4.41 2.28 -10.93
N ILE A 125 3.62 1.28 -11.33
CA ILE A 125 3.88 0.55 -12.59
C ILE A 125 3.47 1.36 -13.83
N LEU A 126 2.39 2.16 -13.72
CA LEU A 126 1.78 2.84 -14.85
C LEU A 126 2.21 4.30 -14.97
N VAL A 127 2.94 4.85 -14.00
CA VAL A 127 3.35 6.25 -13.99
C VAL A 127 4.14 6.60 -15.26
N PRO A 128 3.77 7.69 -15.96
CA PRO A 128 4.56 8.19 -17.09
C PRO A 128 5.94 8.66 -16.63
N VAL A 129 6.93 8.46 -17.49
CA VAL A 129 8.30 8.97 -17.26
C VAL A 129 8.28 10.47 -16.98
N GLY A 130 8.88 10.87 -15.87
CA GLY A 130 8.95 12.26 -15.41
C GLY A 130 7.82 12.66 -14.45
N GLN A 131 6.84 11.81 -14.16
CA GLN A 131 5.78 12.04 -13.19
C GLN A 131 5.94 11.21 -11.89
N GLU A 132 7.06 10.51 -11.72
CA GLU A 132 7.34 9.64 -10.57
C GLU A 132 7.29 10.42 -9.25
N GLY A 133 7.77 11.66 -9.21
CA GLY A 133 7.70 12.52 -8.04
C GLY A 133 6.27 12.94 -7.68
N GLU A 134 5.39 13.04 -8.67
CA GLU A 134 3.98 13.36 -8.47
C GLU A 134 3.24 12.20 -7.80
N VAL A 135 3.43 10.99 -8.31
CA VAL A 135 2.85 9.79 -7.67
C VAL A 135 3.44 9.55 -6.28
N ALA A 136 4.75 9.79 -6.09
CA ALA A 136 5.36 9.71 -4.76
C ALA A 136 4.71 10.67 -3.76
N THR A 137 4.39 11.90 -4.20
CA THR A 137 3.68 12.89 -3.39
C THR A 137 2.27 12.41 -3.03
N MET A 138 1.52 11.88 -4.00
CA MET A 138 0.19 11.31 -3.74
C MET A 138 0.26 10.13 -2.74
N LEU A 139 1.21 9.20 -2.94
CA LEU A 139 1.40 8.05 -2.05
C LEU A 139 1.82 8.46 -0.63
N SER A 140 2.61 9.52 -0.48
CA SER A 140 3.07 10.00 0.82
C SER A 140 1.94 10.46 1.74
N THR A 141 0.77 10.84 1.18
CA THR A 141 -0.45 11.15 1.96
C THR A 141 -0.98 9.96 2.74
N GLN A 142 -0.54 8.76 2.42
CA GLN A 142 -0.97 7.50 3.05
C GLN A 142 0.04 6.98 4.10
N LEU A 143 1.10 7.71 4.37
CA LEU A 143 2.09 7.35 5.39
C LEU A 143 1.44 7.21 6.78
N GLY A 144 1.78 6.13 7.49
CA GLY A 144 1.22 5.81 8.80
C GLY A 144 -0.19 5.21 8.77
N ARG A 145 -0.79 4.98 7.60
CA ARG A 145 -2.12 4.36 7.44
C ARG A 145 -2.07 2.86 7.70
N GLY A 146 -3.14 2.35 8.33
CA GLY A 146 -3.43 0.93 8.45
C GLY A 146 -2.47 0.17 9.37
N ASP A 147 -2.54 -1.15 9.25
CA ASP A 147 -1.66 -2.07 9.97
C ASP A 147 -0.30 -2.24 9.28
N ARG A 148 0.53 -3.15 9.85
CA ARG A 148 1.85 -3.47 9.33
C ARG A 148 1.84 -3.87 7.84
N ASP A 149 0.86 -4.66 7.41
CA ASP A 149 0.82 -5.17 6.04
C ASP A 149 0.43 -4.09 5.04
N VAL A 150 -0.42 -3.15 5.45
CA VAL A 150 -0.75 -1.95 4.68
C VAL A 150 0.47 -1.04 4.57
N GLN A 151 1.16 -0.78 5.68
CA GLN A 151 2.37 0.04 5.71
C GLN A 151 3.49 -0.57 4.87
N LEU A 152 3.71 -1.88 4.96
CA LEU A 152 4.69 -2.58 4.11
C LEU A 152 4.34 -2.50 2.61
N SER A 153 3.04 -2.55 2.26
CA SER A 153 2.61 -2.36 0.87
C SER A 153 2.93 -0.96 0.34
N LEU A 154 2.72 0.07 1.16
CA LEU A 154 3.05 1.45 0.80
C LEU A 154 4.57 1.64 0.73
N ALA A 155 5.30 1.07 1.69
CA ALA A 155 6.75 1.14 1.72
C ALA A 155 7.36 0.56 0.44
N ARG A 156 6.88 -0.61 -0.01
CA ARG A 156 7.33 -1.21 -1.27
C ARG A 156 7.03 -0.33 -2.48
N ALA A 157 5.83 0.27 -2.53
CA ALA A 157 5.46 1.15 -3.62
C ALA A 157 6.35 2.41 -3.70
N LEU A 158 6.63 3.05 -2.55
CA LEU A 158 7.49 4.23 -2.50
C LEU A 158 8.97 3.86 -2.72
N ALA A 159 9.44 2.72 -2.20
CA ALA A 159 10.82 2.25 -2.44
C ALA A 159 11.07 1.92 -3.92
N GLU A 160 10.08 1.39 -4.64
CA GLU A 160 10.18 1.13 -6.08
C GLU A 160 10.34 2.41 -6.92
N LEU A 161 9.85 3.56 -6.42
CA LEU A 161 10.08 4.87 -7.02
C LEU A 161 11.51 5.42 -6.74
N GLY A 162 12.23 4.82 -5.80
CA GLY A 162 13.61 5.17 -5.47
C GLY A 162 13.79 6.65 -5.15
N ASP A 163 14.78 7.29 -5.77
CA ASP A 163 15.13 8.69 -5.53
C ASP A 163 13.99 9.68 -5.78
N HIS A 164 13.01 9.32 -6.61
CA HIS A 164 11.82 10.15 -6.86
C HIS A 164 10.91 10.29 -5.64
N ALA A 165 10.95 9.33 -4.71
CA ALA A 165 10.17 9.38 -3.47
C ALA A 165 10.86 10.22 -2.37
N VAL A 166 12.17 10.39 -2.40
CA VAL A 166 12.95 11.05 -1.35
C VAL A 166 12.46 12.45 -0.98
N PRO A 167 12.10 13.34 -1.91
CA PRO A 167 11.57 14.66 -1.54
C PRO A 167 10.29 14.61 -0.71
N ALA A 168 9.34 13.72 -1.08
CA ALA A 168 8.07 13.55 -0.37
C ALA A 168 8.30 12.92 1.02
N LEU A 169 9.19 11.93 1.13
CA LEU A 169 9.56 11.31 2.40
C LEU A 169 10.22 12.31 3.35
N ARG A 170 11.15 13.12 2.86
CA ARG A 170 11.79 14.19 3.66
C ARG A 170 10.78 15.21 4.18
N ALA A 171 9.81 15.61 3.37
CA ALA A 171 8.73 16.48 3.82
C ALA A 171 7.90 15.82 4.94
N ALA A 172 7.68 14.51 4.89
CA ALA A 172 6.94 13.77 5.92
C ALA A 172 7.69 13.63 7.25
N ARG A 173 9.02 13.81 7.30
CA ARG A 173 9.82 13.72 8.54
C ARG A 173 9.49 14.78 9.59
N ILE A 174 8.87 15.88 9.20
CA ILE A 174 8.41 16.94 10.12
C ILE A 174 6.91 16.89 10.39
N HIS A 175 6.22 15.83 9.94
CA HIS A 175 4.78 15.66 10.16
C HIS A 175 4.45 15.56 11.67
N PRO A 176 3.32 16.13 12.16
CA PRO A 176 2.93 16.05 13.58
C PRO A 176 2.82 14.63 14.11
N SER A 177 2.29 13.68 13.32
CA SER A 177 2.15 12.28 13.72
C SER A 177 3.50 11.57 13.76
N ALA A 178 3.83 10.98 14.91
CA ALA A 178 5.03 10.16 15.09
C ALA A 178 5.05 8.93 14.16
N GLY A 179 3.89 8.29 13.94
CA GLY A 179 3.76 7.16 13.03
C GLY A 179 4.07 7.50 11.58
N VAL A 180 3.65 8.69 11.11
CA VAL A 180 3.98 9.17 9.75
C VAL A 180 5.48 9.41 9.63
N ARG A 181 6.11 10.07 10.62
CA ARG A 181 7.56 10.32 10.61
C ARG A 181 8.36 9.02 10.61
N ALA A 182 7.98 8.06 11.46
CA ALA A 182 8.67 6.78 11.55
C ALA A 182 8.53 5.98 10.24
N HIS A 183 7.32 5.95 9.64
CA HIS A 183 7.11 5.27 8.38
C HIS A 183 7.94 5.88 7.24
N ALA A 184 8.02 7.23 7.16
CA ALA A 184 8.85 7.91 6.18
C ALA A 184 10.34 7.56 6.34
N LEU A 185 10.87 7.59 7.58
CA LEU A 185 12.25 7.21 7.88
C LEU A 185 12.57 5.76 7.55
N ALA A 186 11.64 4.84 7.83
CA ALA A 186 11.81 3.44 7.50
C ALA A 186 11.90 3.22 5.98
N ILE A 187 11.09 3.95 5.20
CA ILE A 187 11.13 3.84 3.73
C ILE A 187 12.41 4.45 3.16
N GLU A 188 12.88 5.60 3.67
CA GLU A 188 14.18 6.17 3.24
C GLU A 188 15.29 5.14 3.43
N ARG A 189 15.31 4.44 4.57
CA ARG A 189 16.30 3.39 4.86
C ARG A 189 16.21 2.23 3.87
N LEU A 190 15.00 1.79 3.50
CA LEU A 190 14.81 0.74 2.49
C LEU A 190 15.25 1.17 1.08
N ILE A 191 15.19 2.47 0.77
CA ILE A 191 15.71 3.01 -0.50
C ILE A 191 17.24 2.99 -0.48
N GLU A 192 17.86 3.33 0.67
CA GLU A 192 19.33 3.34 0.84
C GLU A 192 19.91 1.91 0.91
N ASP A 193 19.21 0.98 1.56
CA ASP A 193 19.58 -0.42 1.71
C ASP A 193 18.38 -1.34 1.41
N PRO A 194 18.20 -1.77 0.14
CA PRO A 194 17.08 -2.62 -0.28
C PRO A 194 17.07 -4.03 0.35
N ASP A 195 18.19 -4.47 0.92
CA ASP A 195 18.31 -5.77 1.60
C ASP A 195 17.88 -5.68 3.08
N ASP A 196 17.61 -4.49 3.61
CA ASP A 196 17.12 -4.29 4.97
C ASP A 196 15.68 -4.81 5.14
N TYR A 197 15.35 -5.23 6.36
CA TYR A 197 14.01 -5.71 6.68
C TYR A 197 13.13 -4.56 7.14
N PHE A 198 11.93 -4.43 6.57
CA PHE A 198 10.96 -3.39 6.93
C PHE A 198 10.68 -3.33 8.43
N ASP A 199 10.58 -4.48 9.10
CA ASP A 199 10.31 -4.53 10.54
C ASP A 199 11.45 -3.96 11.39
N GLU A 200 12.69 -4.16 10.98
CA GLU A 200 13.85 -3.57 11.64
C GLU A 200 13.91 -2.07 11.35
N ALA A 201 13.69 -1.68 10.10
CA ALA A 201 13.67 -0.28 9.70
C ALA A 201 12.59 0.53 10.44
N ILE A 202 11.35 0.02 10.54
CA ILE A 202 10.26 0.72 11.24
C ILE A 202 10.48 0.76 12.75
N PHE A 203 11.03 -0.30 13.35
CA PHE A 203 11.34 -0.34 14.78
C PHE A 203 12.41 0.70 15.14
N GLU A 204 13.50 0.76 14.37
CA GLU A 204 14.57 1.75 14.60
C GLU A 204 14.07 3.17 14.35
N ALA A 205 13.28 3.38 13.30
CA ALA A 205 12.66 4.67 13.02
C ALA A 205 11.76 5.16 14.17
N MET A 206 10.97 4.27 14.76
CA MET A 206 10.17 4.58 15.95
C MET A 206 11.03 5.00 17.14
N ARG A 207 12.15 4.33 17.39
CA ARG A 207 13.11 4.71 18.47
C ARG A 207 13.67 6.10 18.24
N ILE A 208 14.05 6.43 17.00
CA ILE A 208 14.58 7.76 16.65
C ILE A 208 13.53 8.83 16.90
N VAL A 209 12.30 8.63 16.44
CA VAL A 209 11.19 9.60 16.59
C VAL A 209 10.82 9.81 18.06
N THR A 210 10.83 8.74 18.87
CA THR A 210 10.56 8.82 20.31
C THR A 210 11.61 9.67 21.03
N ARG A 211 12.91 9.45 20.74
CA ARG A 211 14.01 10.24 21.32
C ARG A 211 13.93 11.72 20.95
N GLN A 212 13.50 12.05 19.74
CA GLN A 212 13.34 13.44 19.28
C GLN A 212 12.13 14.14 19.92
N GLY A 213 11.18 13.38 20.45
CA GLY A 213 9.98 13.90 21.13
C GLY A 213 10.11 14.04 22.63
N GLU A 214 11.17 13.52 23.27
CA GLU A 214 11.47 13.76 24.68
C GLU A 214 12.04 15.17 24.82
N PRO A 215 11.42 16.07 25.62
CA PRO A 215 12.05 17.34 25.95
C PRO A 215 13.37 17.06 26.68
N ASP A 216 14.42 17.77 26.27
CA ASP A 216 15.74 17.75 26.91
C ASP A 216 15.53 17.99 28.42
N GLY A 217 15.44 16.92 29.18
CA GLY A 217 15.40 16.95 30.62
C GLY A 217 16.73 17.43 31.14
N THR A 218 16.89 18.73 31.28
CA THR A 218 17.97 19.31 32.07
C THR A 218 17.86 18.69 33.46
N PRO A 219 18.86 17.95 33.95
CA PRO A 219 18.87 17.61 35.36
C PRO A 219 19.09 18.90 36.12
N ASP A 220 18.04 19.38 36.76
CA ASP A 220 18.11 20.46 37.74
C ASP A 220 18.90 19.94 38.95
N GLY A 221 20.22 20.02 38.79
CA GLY A 221 21.19 19.75 39.82
C GLY A 221 21.37 20.98 40.69
N THR A 222 20.44 21.30 41.54
CA THR A 222 20.67 22.16 42.66
C THR A 222 21.22 21.32 43.80
N PRO A 223 22.49 21.47 44.21
CA PRO A 223 22.96 20.89 45.45
C PRO A 223 22.34 21.74 46.59
N ASP A 224 21.49 21.13 47.37
CA ASP A 224 20.98 21.64 48.62
C ASP A 224 22.15 21.77 49.63
N SER A 225 22.64 23.02 49.74
CA SER A 225 23.62 23.42 50.71
C SER A 225 22.88 23.85 51.98
N THR A 226 22.63 22.91 52.87
CA THR A 226 22.21 23.26 54.24
C THR A 226 23.47 23.44 55.10
N PRO A 227 23.68 24.62 55.67
CA PRO A 227 24.78 24.80 56.62
C PRO A 227 24.41 24.23 57.99
N ASP A 228 25.31 23.40 58.46
CA ASP A 228 25.44 23.01 59.88
C ASP A 228 25.54 24.22 60.78
N SER A 229 24.72 24.32 61.78
CA SER A 229 24.94 25.09 63.01
C SER A 229 23.85 24.80 64.04
N GLN A 230 24.11 24.05 65.04
CA GLN A 230 24.30 24.59 66.43
C GLN A 230 24.34 23.46 67.45
N ARG A 231 25.47 23.48 68.14
CA ARG A 231 25.70 22.89 69.45
C ARG A 231 24.67 23.41 70.44
N ASP A 232 24.19 22.55 71.32
CA ASP A 232 23.91 22.96 72.68
C ASP A 232 24.16 21.81 73.68
N PRO A 233 24.64 22.18 74.92
CA PRO A 233 25.31 21.27 75.81
C PRO A 233 24.36 20.64 76.83
N ARG A 234 24.80 19.51 77.37
CA ARG A 234 24.19 18.83 78.52
C ARG A 234 24.13 19.72 79.75
N PRO A 235 23.23 19.44 80.64
CA PRO A 235 23.59 19.39 82.06
C PRO A 235 23.48 17.98 82.62
N GLU A 236 24.49 17.70 83.44
CA GLU A 236 24.59 16.63 84.44
C GLU A 236 23.54 16.73 85.55
N GLY A 237 23.26 15.60 86.16
CA GLY A 237 22.79 15.67 87.53
C GLY A 237 21.84 14.55 87.97
N THR A 238 22.44 13.53 88.61
CA THR A 238 22.12 12.97 89.97
C THR A 238 20.70 12.43 90.20
N GLU A 239 20.53 11.22 90.41
CA GLU A 239 20.49 10.27 91.52
C GLU A 239 19.93 8.93 91.05
#